data_0b0c24723ba3849e1e388875b04f1a92
#
_entry.id   0b0c24723ba3849e1e388875b04f1a92
#
_cell.length_a   1.000
_cell.length_b   1.000
_cell.length_c   1.000
_cell.angle_alpha   90.00
_cell.angle_beta   90.00
_cell.angle_gamma   90.00
#
_symmetry.space_group_name_H-M   'P 1'
#
loop_
_entity.id
_entity.type
_entity.pdbx_description
1 polymer ?
#
loop_
_entity_poly.entity_id
_entity_poly.type
_entity_poly.pdbx_seq_one_letter_code
_entity_poly.pdbx_strand_id
1 'polypeptide(L)'
;MIESNLSVLFSLFDSFSAEQKTALDAFTQAVYANKILDDIYKLIITRQVFTRILASVDFDQAQALVAMREFITWRRRFQVDMLLDHDFMGKEDVIREFMPMGFHEVDRAGRPILFINAGQIKLNEILSQTNPETVTKYIIRELEHTWREKFDQVASHLQVQVDQIRVVVDLRGATLKQITNR
;
A
#
# COMPACT_ATOMS: atom_id res chain seq x y z
N MET A 1 3.83 31.91 -14.34
CA MET A 1 5.08 31.81 -13.58
C MET A 1 4.85 30.92 -12.39
N ILE A 2 4.83 29.58 -12.62
CA ILE A 2 4.80 28.52 -11.58
C ILE A 2 5.85 27.49 -11.99
N GLU A 3 7.11 27.95 -12.09
CA GLU A 3 8.22 27.11 -12.57
C GLU A 3 9.32 26.89 -11.52
N SER A 4 9.06 27.04 -10.24
CA SER A 4 10.17 27.02 -9.31
C SER A 4 10.00 26.20 -8.05
N ASN A 5 9.34 25.02 -8.07
CA ASN A 5 9.47 24.09 -6.95
C ASN A 5 9.02 22.64 -7.25
N LEU A 6 9.17 22.18 -8.49
CA LEU A 6 8.96 20.76 -8.84
C LEU A 6 10.15 19.84 -8.52
N SER A 7 11.18 20.36 -7.86
CA SER A 7 12.45 19.65 -7.65
C SER A 7 12.48 18.66 -6.46
N VAL A 8 11.35 18.28 -5.88
CA VAL A 8 11.34 17.41 -4.68
C VAL A 8 10.33 16.27 -4.79
N LEU A 9 10.08 15.77 -5.99
CA LEU A 9 9.22 14.59 -6.19
C LEU A 9 10.09 13.37 -6.52
N PHE A 10 10.90 12.94 -5.54
CA PHE A 10 11.70 11.75 -5.69
C PHE A 10 10.93 10.52 -5.24
N SER A 11 11.05 9.44 -6.02
CA SER A 11 10.71 8.11 -5.50
C SER A 11 11.60 7.82 -4.28
N LEU A 12 11.16 6.92 -3.42
CA LEU A 12 11.99 6.47 -2.29
C LEU A 12 13.40 6.05 -2.75
N PHE A 13 13.49 5.39 -3.92
CA PHE A 13 14.74 4.97 -4.53
C PHE A 13 15.67 6.16 -4.88
N ASP A 14 15.13 7.29 -5.33
CA ASP A 14 15.94 8.45 -5.71
C ASP A 14 16.62 9.09 -4.50
N SER A 15 16.03 8.95 -3.30
CA SER A 15 16.61 9.41 -2.04
C SER A 15 17.78 8.55 -1.54
N PHE A 16 18.02 7.38 -2.13
CA PHE A 16 19.04 6.44 -1.67
C PHE A 16 20.45 6.88 -2.03
N SER A 17 21.39 6.70 -1.08
CA SER A 17 22.82 6.83 -1.33
C SER A 17 23.33 5.76 -2.31
N ALA A 18 24.56 5.90 -2.79
CA ALA A 18 25.20 4.92 -3.66
C ALA A 18 25.31 3.55 -2.98
N GLU A 19 25.67 3.53 -1.69
CA GLU A 19 25.75 2.30 -0.89
C GLU A 19 24.37 1.63 -0.74
N GLN A 20 23.33 2.43 -0.52
CA GLN A 20 21.95 1.93 -0.40
C GLN A 20 21.43 1.36 -1.72
N LYS A 21 21.78 1.97 -2.85
CA LYS A 21 21.47 1.44 -4.19
C LYS A 21 22.18 0.12 -4.45
N THR A 22 23.46 0.03 -4.07
CA THR A 22 24.22 -1.23 -4.15
C THR A 22 23.60 -2.32 -3.26
N ALA A 23 23.19 -1.96 -2.04
CA ALA A 23 22.52 -2.88 -1.14
C ALA A 23 21.18 -3.38 -1.71
N LEU A 24 20.44 -2.53 -2.42
CA LEU A 24 19.21 -2.93 -3.11
C LEU A 24 19.46 -3.92 -4.25
N ASP A 25 20.49 -3.71 -5.03
CA ASP A 25 20.86 -4.64 -6.11
C ASP A 25 21.30 -5.99 -5.53
N ALA A 26 22.09 -6.00 -4.46
CA ALA A 26 22.48 -7.22 -3.74
C ALA A 26 21.26 -7.95 -3.15
N PHE A 27 20.32 -7.22 -2.53
CA PHE A 27 19.08 -7.77 -2.02
C PHE A 27 18.23 -8.40 -3.12
N THR A 28 18.07 -7.71 -4.23
CA THR A 28 17.32 -8.22 -5.38
C THR A 28 17.92 -9.53 -5.88
N GLN A 29 19.27 -9.60 -6.05
CA GLN A 29 19.96 -10.83 -6.44
C GLN A 29 19.75 -11.94 -5.42
N ALA A 30 19.83 -11.64 -4.13
CA ALA A 30 19.64 -12.61 -3.06
C ALA A 30 18.21 -13.18 -3.04
N VAL A 31 17.18 -12.36 -3.31
CA VAL A 31 15.77 -12.83 -3.42
C VAL A 31 15.62 -13.84 -4.54
N TYR A 32 16.21 -13.58 -5.72
CA TYR A 32 16.17 -14.51 -6.84
C TYR A 32 17.00 -15.79 -6.56
N ALA A 33 18.22 -15.66 -6.02
CA ALA A 33 19.09 -16.79 -5.71
C ALA A 33 18.45 -17.73 -4.68
N ASN A 34 17.73 -17.18 -3.70
CA ASN A 34 17.00 -17.95 -2.68
C ASN A 34 15.62 -18.46 -3.16
N LYS A 35 15.26 -18.24 -4.41
CA LYS A 35 13.98 -18.68 -5.02
C LYS A 35 12.76 -18.28 -4.18
N ILE A 36 12.78 -17.08 -3.62
CA ILE A 36 11.65 -16.55 -2.79
C ILE A 36 10.43 -16.27 -3.67
N LEU A 37 10.66 -15.85 -4.91
CA LEU A 37 9.61 -15.59 -5.90
C LEU A 37 9.47 -16.78 -6.83
N ASP A 38 8.23 -17.26 -7.01
CA ASP A 38 7.89 -18.13 -8.13
C ASP A 38 7.75 -17.32 -9.43
N ASP A 39 7.46 -17.99 -10.53
CA ASP A 39 7.43 -17.34 -11.85
C ASP A 39 6.33 -16.29 -11.97
N ILE A 40 5.21 -16.45 -11.25
CA ILE A 40 4.11 -15.48 -11.23
C ILE A 40 4.58 -14.22 -10.48
N TYR A 41 5.17 -14.38 -9.29
CA TYR A 41 5.62 -13.24 -8.51
C TYR A 41 6.80 -12.50 -9.13
N LYS A 42 7.64 -13.16 -9.92
CA LYS A 42 8.68 -12.48 -10.71
C LYS A 42 8.12 -11.46 -11.70
N LEU A 43 6.89 -11.67 -12.19
CA LEU A 43 6.22 -10.75 -13.11
C LEU A 43 5.49 -9.60 -12.37
N ILE A 44 5.03 -9.85 -11.16
CA ILE A 44 4.18 -8.92 -10.40
C ILE A 44 5.00 -8.02 -9.48
N ILE A 45 6.06 -8.58 -8.85
CA ILE A 45 6.87 -7.85 -7.87
C ILE A 45 7.85 -6.94 -8.58
N THR A 46 7.63 -5.64 -8.40
CA THR A 46 8.44 -4.59 -9.01
C THR A 46 9.62 -4.17 -8.14
N ARG A 47 10.56 -3.43 -8.71
CA ARG A 47 11.70 -2.83 -7.98
C ARG A 47 11.23 -1.98 -6.80
N GLN A 48 10.08 -1.32 -6.90
CA GLN A 48 9.50 -0.53 -5.80
C GLN A 48 9.21 -1.36 -4.56
N VAL A 49 8.75 -2.61 -4.72
CA VAL A 49 8.52 -3.52 -3.59
C VAL A 49 9.84 -3.86 -2.90
N PHE A 50 10.89 -4.20 -3.67
CA PHE A 50 12.23 -4.44 -3.11
C PHE A 50 12.75 -3.22 -2.35
N THR A 51 12.63 -2.04 -2.94
CA THR A 51 13.04 -0.76 -2.35
C THR A 51 12.40 -0.54 -0.98
N ARG A 52 11.10 -0.75 -0.86
CA ARG A 52 10.35 -0.55 0.38
C ARG A 52 10.67 -1.59 1.44
N ILE A 53 10.74 -2.86 1.05
CA ILE A 53 11.08 -3.93 2.00
C ILE A 53 12.47 -3.68 2.57
N LEU A 54 13.46 -3.39 1.75
CA LEU A 54 14.81 -3.14 2.22
C LEU A 54 14.91 -1.89 3.11
N ALA A 55 14.22 -0.80 2.71
CA ALA A 55 14.19 0.42 3.51
C ALA A 55 13.45 0.24 4.85
N SER A 56 12.42 -0.61 4.91
CA SER A 56 11.66 -0.85 6.15
C SER A 56 12.44 -1.54 7.26
N VAL A 57 13.58 -2.13 6.92
CA VAL A 57 14.49 -2.83 7.84
C VAL A 57 15.88 -2.19 7.87
N ASP A 58 15.95 -0.88 7.61
CA ASP A 58 17.19 -0.10 7.63
C ASP A 58 18.36 -0.73 6.81
N PHE A 59 18.02 -1.31 5.66
CA PHE A 59 18.96 -1.96 4.73
C PHE A 59 19.65 -3.23 5.27
N ASP A 60 19.13 -3.82 6.34
CA ASP A 60 19.59 -5.13 6.81
C ASP A 60 19.15 -6.24 5.84
N GLN A 61 20.11 -6.83 5.14
CA GLN A 61 19.89 -7.85 4.12
C GLN A 61 19.19 -9.11 4.66
N ALA A 62 19.56 -9.56 5.86
CA ALA A 62 18.99 -10.76 6.45
C ALA A 62 17.52 -10.55 6.84
N GLN A 63 17.23 -9.42 7.50
CA GLN A 63 15.85 -9.04 7.84
C GLN A 63 15.01 -8.78 6.60
N ALA A 64 15.57 -8.17 5.56
CA ALA A 64 14.87 -7.94 4.30
C ALA A 64 14.45 -9.25 3.61
N LEU A 65 15.30 -10.28 3.62
CA LEU A 65 14.95 -11.60 3.09
C LEU A 65 13.82 -12.28 3.87
N VAL A 66 13.79 -12.13 5.20
CA VAL A 66 12.68 -12.61 6.04
C VAL A 66 11.41 -11.85 5.70
N ALA A 67 11.45 -10.51 5.72
CA ALA A 67 10.30 -9.66 5.41
C ALA A 67 9.74 -9.94 4.00
N MET A 68 10.60 -10.21 3.00
CA MET A 68 10.17 -10.57 1.66
C MET A 68 9.41 -11.91 1.63
N ARG A 69 9.88 -12.93 2.37
CA ARG A 69 9.18 -14.23 2.48
C ARG A 69 7.82 -14.07 3.15
N GLU A 70 7.75 -13.29 4.23
CA GLU A 70 6.50 -12.98 4.93
C GLU A 70 5.53 -12.22 4.04
N PHE A 71 6.00 -11.24 3.28
CA PHE A 71 5.21 -10.48 2.32
C PHE A 71 4.58 -11.40 1.25
N ILE A 72 5.36 -12.29 0.64
CA ILE A 72 4.84 -13.24 -0.36
C ILE A 72 3.85 -14.22 0.28
N THR A 73 4.15 -14.71 1.49
CA THR A 73 3.24 -15.60 2.23
C THR A 73 1.91 -14.91 2.54
N TRP A 74 1.96 -13.65 2.96
CA TRP A 74 0.78 -12.82 3.20
C TRP A 74 -0.03 -12.60 1.92
N ARG A 75 0.59 -12.25 0.78
CA ARG A 75 -0.10 -12.09 -0.50
C ARG A 75 -0.85 -13.35 -0.91
N ARG A 76 -0.21 -14.52 -0.77
CA ARG A 76 -0.85 -15.82 -1.06
C ARG A 76 -2.02 -16.10 -0.14
N ARG A 77 -1.85 -15.89 1.18
CA ARG A 77 -2.89 -16.11 2.18
C ARG A 77 -4.15 -15.31 1.90
N PHE A 78 -4.02 -14.04 1.55
CA PHE A 78 -5.14 -13.15 1.26
C PHE A 78 -5.59 -13.18 -0.19
N GLN A 79 -4.91 -13.95 -1.05
CA GLN A 79 -5.17 -14.00 -2.49
C GLN A 79 -5.14 -12.62 -3.13
N VAL A 80 -4.21 -11.76 -2.72
CA VAL A 80 -4.15 -10.32 -3.02
C VAL A 80 -4.24 -10.06 -4.53
N ASP A 81 -3.57 -10.90 -5.33
CA ASP A 81 -3.49 -10.72 -6.78
C ASP A 81 -4.81 -10.99 -7.52
N MET A 82 -5.78 -11.60 -6.84
CA MET A 82 -7.13 -11.89 -7.34
C MET A 82 -8.20 -10.94 -6.78
N LEU A 83 -7.84 -10.05 -5.85
CA LEU A 83 -8.83 -9.22 -5.16
C LEU A 83 -9.45 -8.15 -6.03
N LEU A 84 -8.79 -7.71 -7.11
CA LEU A 84 -9.35 -6.70 -8.01
C LEU A 84 -10.61 -7.21 -8.72
N ASP A 85 -10.63 -8.51 -9.06
CA ASP A 85 -11.75 -9.17 -9.73
C ASP A 85 -12.66 -9.93 -8.73
N HIS A 86 -12.42 -9.77 -7.42
CA HIS A 86 -13.16 -10.51 -6.40
C HIS A 86 -14.58 -9.96 -6.23
N ASP A 87 -15.57 -10.84 -6.39
CA ASP A 87 -16.96 -10.52 -6.09
C ASP A 87 -17.20 -10.59 -4.57
N PHE A 88 -17.51 -9.47 -3.98
CA PHE A 88 -17.84 -9.35 -2.55
C PHE A 88 -19.31 -9.64 -2.27
N MET A 89 -20.11 -10.05 -3.28
CA MET A 89 -21.54 -10.38 -3.13
C MET A 89 -22.34 -9.27 -2.43
N GLY A 90 -22.13 -8.02 -2.84
CA GLY A 90 -22.79 -6.84 -2.27
C GLY A 90 -22.28 -6.41 -0.89
N LYS A 91 -21.33 -7.14 -0.29
CA LYS A 91 -20.75 -6.77 1.02
C LYS A 91 -19.94 -5.47 0.96
N GLU A 92 -19.41 -5.12 -0.19
CA GLU A 92 -18.66 -3.88 -0.37
C GLU A 92 -19.51 -2.63 -0.15
N ASP A 93 -20.79 -2.65 -0.53
CA ASP A 93 -21.69 -1.52 -0.32
C ASP A 93 -21.92 -1.28 1.17
N VAL A 94 -22.08 -2.35 1.95
CA VAL A 94 -22.17 -2.28 3.41
C VAL A 94 -20.91 -1.70 4.01
N ILE A 95 -19.74 -2.18 3.56
CA ILE A 95 -18.46 -1.67 4.08
C ILE A 95 -18.31 -0.20 3.72
N ARG A 96 -18.61 0.19 2.49
CA ARG A 96 -18.50 1.57 2.00
C ARG A 96 -19.44 2.52 2.76
N GLU A 97 -20.67 2.08 3.08
CA GLU A 97 -21.65 2.87 3.83
C GLU A 97 -21.18 3.16 5.27
N PHE A 98 -20.63 2.14 5.95
CA PHE A 98 -20.29 2.23 7.38
C PHE A 98 -18.80 2.43 7.68
N MET A 99 -17.95 2.43 6.67
CA MET A 99 -16.53 2.74 6.79
C MET A 99 -16.14 3.84 5.80
N PRO A 100 -16.42 5.11 6.13
CA PRO A 100 -16.16 6.22 5.23
C PRO A 100 -14.64 6.45 5.10
N MET A 101 -14.09 5.84 4.07
CA MET A 101 -12.72 6.03 3.62
C MET A 101 -12.66 6.07 2.10
N GLY A 102 -11.68 6.76 1.57
CA GLY A 102 -11.51 6.81 0.12
C GLY A 102 -10.31 7.64 -0.30
N PHE A 103 -9.85 7.39 -1.51
CA PHE A 103 -8.82 8.20 -2.12
C PHE A 103 -9.42 9.43 -2.79
N HIS A 104 -8.80 10.58 -2.58
CA HIS A 104 -9.21 11.86 -3.12
C HIS A 104 -8.01 12.65 -3.60
N GLU A 105 -7.92 12.89 -4.90
CA GLU A 105 -6.86 13.67 -5.53
C GLU A 105 -5.42 13.28 -5.10
N VAL A 106 -4.50 14.19 -5.28
CA VAL A 106 -3.09 14.05 -4.91
C VAL A 106 -2.63 15.27 -4.12
N ASP A 107 -1.62 15.10 -3.29
CA ASP A 107 -0.97 16.23 -2.63
C ASP A 107 -0.01 16.99 -3.58
N ARG A 108 0.62 18.06 -3.09
CA ARG A 108 1.56 18.84 -3.88
C ARG A 108 2.77 18.05 -4.39
N ALA A 109 3.03 16.88 -3.81
CA ALA A 109 4.09 15.98 -4.21
C ALA A 109 3.57 14.85 -5.14
N GLY A 110 2.34 14.94 -5.63
CA GLY A 110 1.74 13.92 -6.49
C GLY A 110 1.32 12.65 -5.76
N ARG A 111 1.38 12.60 -4.42
CA ARG A 111 1.01 11.40 -3.67
C ARG A 111 -0.50 11.32 -3.51
N PRO A 112 -1.15 10.19 -3.89
CA PRO A 112 -2.57 9.99 -3.64
C PRO A 112 -2.92 10.18 -2.16
N ILE A 113 -4.02 10.86 -1.88
CA ILE A 113 -4.47 11.14 -0.52
C ILE A 113 -5.58 10.17 -0.16
N LEU A 114 -5.32 9.32 0.85
CA LEU A 114 -6.34 8.48 1.48
C LEU A 114 -6.92 9.22 2.68
N PHE A 115 -8.22 9.53 2.62
CA PHE A 115 -8.97 10.05 3.75
C PHE A 115 -9.66 8.92 4.49
N ILE A 116 -9.55 8.91 5.82
CA ILE A 116 -10.23 7.96 6.71
C ILE A 116 -10.97 8.77 7.77
N ASN A 117 -12.31 8.73 7.75
CA ASN A 117 -13.11 9.33 8.79
C ASN A 117 -13.31 8.33 9.93
N ALA A 118 -12.29 8.17 10.76
CA ALA A 118 -12.23 7.13 11.78
C ALA A 118 -13.32 7.27 12.86
N GLY A 119 -13.73 8.51 13.14
CA GLY A 119 -14.80 8.77 14.13
C GLY A 119 -16.19 8.35 13.65
N GLN A 120 -16.37 8.13 12.35
CA GLN A 120 -17.65 7.72 11.76
C GLN A 120 -17.69 6.24 11.37
N ILE A 121 -16.62 5.49 11.61
CA ILE A 121 -16.62 4.04 11.33
C ILE A 121 -17.60 3.34 12.29
N LYS A 122 -18.55 2.61 11.75
CA LYS A 122 -19.55 1.83 12.49
C LYS A 122 -19.22 0.34 12.39
N LEU A 123 -18.19 -0.09 13.10
CA LEU A 123 -17.65 -1.44 12.97
C LEU A 123 -18.69 -2.53 13.30
N ASN A 124 -19.58 -2.30 14.29
CA ASN A 124 -20.61 -3.27 14.66
C ASN A 124 -21.61 -3.51 13.52
N GLU A 125 -22.00 -2.45 12.82
CA GLU A 125 -22.91 -2.52 11.66
C GLU A 125 -22.26 -3.26 10.50
N ILE A 126 -20.98 -3.05 10.26
CA ILE A 126 -20.20 -3.79 9.26
C ILE A 126 -20.16 -5.27 9.63
N LEU A 127 -19.74 -5.60 10.85
CA LEU A 127 -19.55 -6.98 11.29
C LEU A 127 -20.86 -7.74 11.50
N SER A 128 -22.00 -7.06 11.65
CA SER A 128 -23.31 -7.71 11.68
C SER A 128 -23.74 -8.29 10.31
N GLN A 129 -23.18 -7.76 9.22
CA GLN A 129 -23.51 -8.13 7.84
C GLN A 129 -22.34 -8.76 7.07
N THR A 130 -21.14 -8.69 7.64
CA THR A 130 -19.89 -9.19 7.05
C THR A 130 -19.07 -9.95 8.09
N ASN A 131 -17.79 -10.15 7.79
CA ASN A 131 -16.83 -10.70 8.74
C ASN A 131 -15.48 -9.96 8.60
N PRO A 132 -14.57 -10.07 9.59
CA PRO A 132 -13.29 -9.36 9.57
C PRO A 132 -12.41 -9.68 8.35
N GLU A 133 -12.48 -10.90 7.83
CA GLU A 133 -11.71 -11.29 6.64
C GLU A 133 -12.20 -10.54 5.40
N THR A 134 -13.51 -10.44 5.21
CA THR A 134 -14.12 -9.69 4.09
C THR A 134 -13.75 -8.21 4.16
N VAL A 135 -13.80 -7.60 5.35
CA VAL A 135 -13.39 -6.20 5.55
C VAL A 135 -11.90 -6.03 5.23
N THR A 136 -11.07 -6.95 5.69
CA THR A 136 -9.62 -6.91 5.39
C THR A 136 -9.35 -7.02 3.89
N LYS A 137 -9.99 -7.96 3.20
CA LYS A 137 -9.86 -8.14 1.75
C LYS A 137 -10.33 -6.89 0.99
N TYR A 138 -11.42 -6.27 1.42
CA TYR A 138 -11.90 -5.01 0.83
C TYR A 138 -10.85 -3.91 0.94
N ILE A 139 -10.28 -3.69 2.14
CA ILE A 139 -9.24 -2.68 2.34
C ILE A 139 -8.01 -2.96 1.47
N ILE A 140 -7.57 -4.23 1.42
CA ILE A 140 -6.44 -4.63 0.57
C ILE A 140 -6.75 -4.35 -0.90
N ARG A 141 -7.96 -4.66 -1.40
CA ARG A 141 -8.37 -4.37 -2.77
C ARG A 141 -8.30 -2.88 -3.08
N GLU A 142 -8.81 -2.02 -2.21
CA GLU A 142 -8.78 -0.56 -2.40
C GLU A 142 -7.33 -0.03 -2.49
N LEU A 143 -6.44 -0.59 -1.67
CA LEU A 143 -5.02 -0.25 -1.71
C LEU A 143 -4.35 -0.77 -3.00
N GLU A 144 -4.60 -2.01 -3.41
CA GLU A 144 -4.04 -2.59 -4.65
C GLU A 144 -4.55 -1.87 -5.91
N HIS A 145 -5.84 -1.51 -5.94
CA HIS A 145 -6.41 -0.72 -7.02
C HIS A 145 -5.71 0.64 -7.16
N THR A 146 -5.53 1.35 -6.03
CA THR A 146 -4.80 2.62 -6.02
C THR A 146 -3.37 2.44 -6.47
N TRP A 147 -2.71 1.37 -6.04
CA TRP A 147 -1.35 1.06 -6.39
C TRP A 147 -1.16 0.79 -7.88
N ARG A 148 -2.05 0.00 -8.47
CA ARG A 148 -1.95 -0.41 -9.89
C ARG A 148 -2.41 0.67 -10.85
N GLU A 149 -3.43 1.45 -10.48
CA GLU A 149 -4.04 2.40 -11.41
C GLU A 149 -3.64 3.85 -11.14
N LYS A 150 -3.74 4.30 -9.89
CA LYS A 150 -3.53 5.71 -9.59
C LYS A 150 -2.06 6.10 -9.63
N PHE A 151 -1.15 5.24 -9.20
CA PHE A 151 0.27 5.57 -9.26
C PHE A 151 0.76 5.68 -10.70
N ASP A 152 0.33 4.78 -11.58
CA ASP A 152 0.69 4.84 -12.99
C ASP A 152 0.10 6.07 -13.69
N GLN A 153 -1.15 6.44 -13.38
CA GLN A 153 -1.78 7.66 -13.90
C GLN A 153 -1.05 8.92 -13.45
N VAL A 154 -0.73 9.02 -12.15
CA VAL A 154 -0.02 10.17 -11.59
C VAL A 154 1.41 10.24 -12.13
N ALA A 155 2.11 9.10 -12.20
CA ALA A 155 3.45 9.02 -12.75
C ALA A 155 3.50 9.49 -14.20
N SER A 156 2.53 9.06 -15.01
CA SER A 156 2.41 9.44 -16.41
C SER A 156 2.09 10.93 -16.60
N HIS A 157 1.21 11.48 -15.75
CA HIS A 157 0.78 12.88 -15.85
C HIS A 157 1.83 13.87 -15.34
N LEU A 158 2.48 13.55 -14.23
CA LEU A 158 3.48 14.43 -13.59
C LEU A 158 4.91 14.12 -14.03
N GLN A 159 5.13 13.05 -14.78
CA GLN A 159 6.46 12.54 -15.17
C GLN A 159 7.38 12.27 -13.97
N VAL A 160 6.79 11.86 -12.85
CA VAL A 160 7.49 11.53 -11.60
C VAL A 160 7.06 10.18 -11.10
N GLN A 161 7.99 9.44 -10.51
CA GLN A 161 7.67 8.16 -9.90
C GLN A 161 7.07 8.40 -8.51
N VAL A 162 5.80 8.01 -8.33
CA VAL A 162 5.11 8.07 -7.04
C VAL A 162 5.06 6.66 -6.46
N ASP A 163 5.49 6.52 -5.21
CA ASP A 163 5.55 5.24 -4.51
C ASP A 163 5.04 5.31 -3.06
N GLN A 164 4.40 6.41 -2.70
CA GLN A 164 3.87 6.67 -1.36
C GLN A 164 2.44 7.20 -1.45
N ILE A 165 1.66 6.97 -0.41
CA ILE A 165 0.36 7.61 -0.19
C ILE A 165 0.43 8.59 0.98
N ARG A 166 -0.41 9.61 0.95
CA ARG A 166 -0.69 10.47 2.10
C ARG A 166 -1.93 9.96 2.79
N VAL A 167 -1.83 9.63 4.08
CA VAL A 167 -3.02 9.24 4.88
C VAL A 167 -3.43 10.39 5.76
N VAL A 168 -4.71 10.76 5.69
CA VAL A 168 -5.35 11.74 6.55
C VAL A 168 -6.44 11.03 7.35
N VAL A 169 -6.29 11.01 8.67
CA VAL A 169 -7.26 10.37 9.57
C VAL A 169 -8.00 11.45 10.35
N ASP A 170 -9.31 11.54 10.12
CA ASP A 170 -10.19 12.43 10.86
C ASP A 170 -10.75 11.67 12.07
N LEU A 171 -10.39 12.15 13.25
CA LEU A 171 -10.83 11.57 14.53
C LEU A 171 -12.07 12.26 15.11
N ARG A 172 -12.66 13.24 14.43
CA ARG A 172 -13.85 13.94 14.94
C ARG A 172 -14.99 12.97 15.14
N GLY A 173 -15.54 12.94 16.36
CA GLY A 173 -16.59 12.01 16.76
C GLY A 173 -16.08 10.64 17.20
N ALA A 174 -14.78 10.38 17.16
CA ALA A 174 -14.21 9.15 17.72
C ALA A 174 -14.39 9.12 19.25
N THR A 175 -14.85 7.99 19.75
CA THR A 175 -14.99 7.76 21.20
C THR A 175 -13.79 7.00 21.74
N LEU A 176 -13.46 7.19 23.02
CA LEU A 176 -12.43 6.41 23.70
C LEU A 176 -12.65 4.91 23.55
N LYS A 177 -13.90 4.46 23.56
CA LYS A 177 -14.26 3.05 23.36
C LYS A 177 -13.84 2.53 21.97
N GLN A 178 -13.95 3.34 20.92
CA GLN A 178 -13.49 2.96 19.57
C GLN A 178 -11.96 2.90 19.48
N ILE A 179 -11.25 3.74 20.24
CA ILE A 179 -9.79 3.83 20.23
C ILE A 179 -9.15 2.75 21.11
N THR A 180 -9.81 2.39 22.23
CA THR A 180 -9.26 1.50 23.25
C THR A 180 -9.83 0.07 23.22
N ASN A 181 -10.71 -0.23 22.28
CA ASN A 181 -11.33 -1.55 22.19
C ASN A 181 -10.24 -2.60 21.89
N ARG A 182 -9.84 -3.30 22.94
CA ARG A 182 -9.04 -4.52 22.90
C ARG A 182 -9.96 -5.71 22.77
#